data_c92ca76da783bf0d3e5b8d083111fc30
#
_entry.id   c92ca76da783bf0d3e5b8d083111fc30
#
_cell.length_a   1.000
_cell.length_b   1.000
_cell.length_c   1.000
_cell.angle_alpha   90.00
_cell.angle_beta   90.00
_cell.angle_gamma   90.00
#
_symmetry.space_group_name_H-M   'P 1'
#
loop_
_entity.id
_entity.type
_entity.pdbx_description
1 polymer ?
#
loop_
_entity_poly.entity_id
_entity_poly.type
_entity_poly.pdbx_seq_one_letter_code
_entity_poly.pdbx_strand_id
1 'polypeptide(L)'
;MQNKSIKTEYYSPAEDTLFFANHIQNEKGKSALDIGTGSGYLANVLLPNFEVVIATDISFDATKHAHNLIQNCICCNSADPLVMKFDLVICNLPYLPSEEITDPTVDGLDEGLVIPRQIIKSAKNVIKKGGKMIYLTSSLANHKKLLEETGNLGFHTKILATKKMFFEELILVEAVLK
;
A
#
# COMPACT_ATOMS: atom_id res chain seq x y z
N MET A 1 9.24 -13.05 -43.14
CA MET A 1 8.59 -13.19 -41.80
C MET A 1 9.55 -12.64 -40.77
N GLN A 2 9.33 -11.43 -40.29
CA GLN A 2 10.20 -10.80 -39.28
C GLN A 2 9.72 -11.23 -37.90
N ASN A 3 10.57 -11.95 -37.17
CA ASN A 3 10.37 -12.27 -35.76
C ASN A 3 10.40 -10.97 -34.94
N LYS A 4 9.24 -10.46 -34.54
CA LYS A 4 9.14 -9.48 -33.46
C LYS A 4 9.48 -10.21 -32.16
N SER A 5 10.72 -10.03 -31.69
CA SER A 5 11.09 -10.37 -30.32
C SER A 5 10.21 -9.51 -29.38
N ILE A 6 9.30 -10.16 -28.68
CA ILE A 6 8.58 -9.56 -27.55
C ILE A 6 9.65 -9.32 -26.49
N LYS A 7 10.12 -8.08 -26.36
CA LYS A 7 10.85 -7.66 -25.16
C LYS A 7 9.86 -7.73 -24.01
N THR A 8 9.93 -8.78 -23.20
CA THR A 8 9.41 -8.76 -21.84
C THR A 8 10.23 -7.73 -21.09
N GLU A 9 9.75 -6.48 -21.04
CA GLU A 9 10.26 -5.53 -20.07
C GLU A 9 9.96 -6.13 -18.69
N TYR A 10 10.99 -6.62 -18.03
CA TYR A 10 10.92 -6.98 -16.64
C TYR A 10 10.55 -5.69 -15.90
N TYR A 11 9.34 -5.66 -15.31
CA TYR A 11 8.92 -4.58 -14.43
C TYR A 11 9.90 -4.53 -13.24
N SER A 12 10.85 -3.62 -13.30
CA SER A 12 11.68 -3.29 -12.15
C SER A 12 10.79 -2.49 -11.19
N PRO A 13 10.63 -2.93 -9.94
CA PRO A 13 9.86 -2.17 -8.97
C PRO A 13 10.37 -0.73 -8.90
N ALA A 14 9.46 0.23 -8.83
CA ALA A 14 9.81 1.63 -8.68
C ALA A 14 10.60 1.87 -7.37
N GLU A 15 11.33 2.97 -7.29
CA GLU A 15 12.26 3.25 -6.19
C GLU A 15 11.54 3.39 -4.84
N ASP A 16 10.31 3.88 -4.83
CA ASP A 16 9.40 3.95 -3.68
C ASP A 16 9.02 2.54 -3.18
N THR A 17 8.67 1.64 -4.11
CA THR A 17 8.34 0.23 -3.82
C THR A 17 9.53 -0.49 -3.18
N LEU A 18 10.75 -0.30 -3.70
CA LEU A 18 11.97 -0.89 -3.12
C LEU A 18 12.27 -0.31 -1.74
N PHE A 19 12.08 1.00 -1.55
CA PHE A 19 12.24 1.63 -0.25
C PHE A 19 11.26 1.04 0.77
N PHE A 20 9.99 0.89 0.41
CA PHE A 20 8.98 0.28 1.26
C PHE A 20 9.33 -1.18 1.59
N ALA A 21 9.65 -1.98 0.59
CA ALA A 21 9.99 -3.41 0.74
C ALA A 21 11.12 -3.64 1.76
N ASN A 22 12.16 -2.82 1.72
CA ASN A 22 13.30 -2.91 2.64
C ASN A 22 12.90 -2.72 4.12
N HIS A 23 11.80 -2.01 4.39
CA HIS A 23 11.35 -1.76 5.76
C HIS A 23 10.34 -2.80 6.26
N ILE A 24 9.66 -3.51 5.36
CA ILE A 24 8.65 -4.51 5.74
C ILE A 24 9.15 -5.96 5.67
N GLN A 25 10.29 -6.23 5.06
CA GLN A 25 10.80 -7.59 4.85
C GLN A 25 11.02 -8.40 6.14
N ASN A 26 11.19 -7.74 7.28
CA ASN A 26 11.36 -8.38 8.58
C ASN A 26 10.08 -8.39 9.43
N GLU A 27 8.98 -7.84 8.91
CA GLU A 27 7.69 -7.92 9.56
C GLU A 27 7.19 -9.36 9.58
N LYS A 28 6.53 -9.76 10.67
CA LYS A 28 6.05 -11.13 10.86
C LYS A 28 4.75 -11.16 11.64
N GLY A 29 3.96 -12.17 11.37
CA GLY A 29 2.66 -12.36 12.03
C GLY A 29 1.90 -13.54 11.43
N LYS A 30 0.63 -13.68 11.79
CA LYS A 30 -0.24 -14.71 11.21
C LYS A 30 -0.85 -14.26 9.89
N SER A 31 -1.22 -12.98 9.78
CA SER A 31 -1.96 -12.49 8.62
C SER A 31 -1.53 -11.10 8.21
N ALA A 32 -1.30 -10.89 6.91
CA ALA A 32 -1.00 -9.62 6.31
C ALA A 32 -1.93 -9.31 5.13
N LEU A 33 -2.19 -8.03 4.91
CA LEU A 33 -2.97 -7.50 3.79
C LEU A 33 -2.16 -6.42 3.08
N ASP A 34 -2.09 -6.52 1.75
CA ASP A 34 -1.56 -5.47 0.86
C ASP A 34 -2.72 -4.82 0.11
N ILE A 35 -2.98 -3.54 0.36
CA ILE A 35 -4.04 -2.77 -0.29
C ILE A 35 -3.46 -1.96 -1.43
N GLY A 36 -4.03 -2.09 -2.65
CA GLY A 36 -3.48 -1.48 -3.85
C GLY A 36 -2.21 -2.18 -4.29
N THR A 37 -2.28 -3.50 -4.39
CA THR A 37 -1.09 -4.36 -4.55
C THR A 37 -0.34 -4.17 -5.86
N GLY A 38 -1.01 -3.65 -6.91
CA GLY A 38 -0.42 -3.44 -8.23
C GLY A 38 0.23 -4.70 -8.80
N SER A 39 1.55 -4.74 -8.81
CA SER A 39 2.32 -5.88 -9.29
C SER A 39 2.34 -7.09 -8.35
N GLY A 40 1.91 -6.96 -7.10
CA GLY A 40 2.04 -7.98 -6.06
C GLY A 40 3.40 -8.01 -5.36
N TYR A 41 4.31 -7.11 -5.71
CA TYR A 41 5.68 -7.15 -5.21
C TYR A 41 5.77 -7.01 -3.68
N LEU A 42 5.08 -6.03 -3.07
CA LEU A 42 5.10 -5.82 -1.62
C LEU A 42 4.45 -6.99 -0.87
N ALA A 43 3.32 -7.50 -1.36
CA ALA A 43 2.69 -8.70 -0.81
C ALA A 43 3.63 -9.93 -0.87
N ASN A 44 4.36 -10.10 -1.97
CA ASN A 44 5.33 -11.20 -2.12
C ASN A 44 6.48 -11.12 -1.10
N VAL A 45 6.93 -9.92 -0.73
CA VAL A 45 7.95 -9.71 0.31
C VAL A 45 7.50 -10.21 1.68
N LEU A 46 6.19 -10.21 1.95
CA LEU A 46 5.62 -10.66 3.23
C LEU A 46 5.42 -12.18 3.32
N LEU A 47 5.34 -12.89 2.20
CA LEU A 47 5.05 -14.34 2.18
C LEU A 47 5.94 -15.19 3.10
N PRO A 48 7.25 -14.97 3.21
CA PRO A 48 8.10 -15.81 4.05
C PRO A 48 7.78 -15.72 5.55
N ASN A 49 7.14 -14.64 5.99
CA ASN A 49 7.00 -14.29 7.40
C ASN A 49 5.55 -14.26 7.91
N PHE A 50 4.57 -14.55 7.04
CA PHE A 50 3.14 -14.58 7.38
C PHE A 50 2.50 -15.89 6.92
N GLU A 51 1.63 -16.46 7.76
CA GLU A 51 0.89 -17.69 7.41
C GLU A 51 -0.13 -17.42 6.28
N VAL A 52 -0.72 -16.24 6.27
CA VAL A 52 -1.68 -15.80 5.25
C VAL A 52 -1.33 -14.39 4.79
N VAL A 53 -1.14 -14.23 3.49
CA VAL A 53 -1.02 -12.92 2.83
C VAL A 53 -2.16 -12.79 1.83
N ILE A 54 -2.93 -11.70 1.94
CA ILE A 54 -3.98 -11.32 1.00
C ILE A 54 -3.55 -10.03 0.31
N ALA A 55 -3.80 -9.93 -0.98
CA ALA A 55 -3.57 -8.75 -1.80
C ALA A 55 -4.88 -8.25 -2.38
N THR A 56 -5.15 -6.96 -2.33
CA THR A 56 -6.32 -6.34 -2.94
C THR A 56 -5.92 -5.24 -3.91
N ASP A 57 -6.71 -5.08 -4.96
CA ASP A 57 -6.58 -3.96 -5.89
C ASP A 57 -7.94 -3.64 -6.50
N ILE A 58 -8.18 -2.37 -6.82
CA ILE A 58 -9.40 -1.95 -7.51
C ILE A 58 -9.37 -2.33 -9.01
N SER A 59 -8.16 -2.46 -9.57
CA SER A 59 -7.94 -2.88 -10.95
C SER A 59 -7.95 -4.39 -11.07
N PHE A 60 -8.85 -4.91 -11.93
CA PHE A 60 -8.89 -6.33 -12.26
C PHE A 60 -7.59 -6.80 -12.93
N ASP A 61 -7.00 -5.98 -13.79
CA ASP A 61 -5.76 -6.33 -14.50
C ASP A 61 -4.57 -6.39 -13.53
N ALA A 62 -4.48 -5.44 -12.58
CA ALA A 62 -3.49 -5.49 -11.50
C ALA A 62 -3.65 -6.76 -10.65
N THR A 63 -4.88 -7.07 -10.21
CA THR A 63 -5.17 -8.27 -9.43
C THR A 63 -4.80 -9.55 -10.18
N LYS A 64 -5.14 -9.62 -11.47
CA LYS A 64 -4.76 -10.75 -12.33
C LYS A 64 -3.25 -10.89 -12.49
N HIS A 65 -2.53 -9.78 -12.61
CA HIS A 65 -1.08 -9.77 -12.69
C HIS A 65 -0.44 -10.24 -11.37
N ALA A 66 -0.88 -9.66 -10.24
CA ALA A 66 -0.40 -10.01 -8.91
C ALA A 66 -0.63 -11.50 -8.57
N HIS A 67 -1.70 -12.11 -9.11
CA HIS A 67 -2.00 -13.53 -8.90
C HIS A 67 -0.88 -14.49 -9.36
N ASN A 68 0.02 -14.05 -10.22
CA ASN A 68 1.21 -14.84 -10.58
C ASN A 68 2.21 -14.98 -9.40
N LEU A 69 2.17 -14.08 -8.42
CA LEU A 69 3.03 -14.07 -7.24
C LEU A 69 2.26 -14.44 -5.96
N ILE A 70 1.02 -14.01 -5.85
CA ILE A 70 0.19 -14.12 -4.64
C ILE A 70 -1.09 -14.87 -4.98
N GLN A 71 -1.32 -16.03 -4.37
CA GLN A 71 -2.52 -16.84 -4.63
C GLN A 71 -3.82 -16.16 -4.17
N ASN A 72 -3.76 -15.43 -3.05
CA ASN A 72 -4.94 -14.78 -2.45
C ASN A 72 -5.07 -13.34 -2.92
N CYS A 73 -5.46 -13.13 -4.18
CA CYS A 73 -5.72 -11.82 -4.75
C CYS A 73 -7.22 -11.58 -4.90
N ILE A 74 -7.69 -10.39 -4.54
CA ILE A 74 -9.10 -10.01 -4.58
C ILE A 74 -9.23 -8.66 -5.28
N CYS A 75 -10.02 -8.61 -6.37
CA CYS A 75 -10.36 -7.36 -7.04
C CYS A 75 -11.49 -6.67 -6.25
N CYS A 76 -11.16 -5.60 -5.54
CA CYS A 76 -12.13 -4.85 -4.73
C CYS A 76 -11.61 -3.45 -4.37
N ASN A 77 -12.50 -2.61 -3.85
CA ASN A 77 -12.12 -1.31 -3.32
C ASN A 77 -11.51 -1.48 -1.92
N SER A 78 -10.22 -1.18 -1.80
CA SER A 78 -9.47 -1.23 -0.53
C SER A 78 -9.64 -2.57 0.21
N ALA A 79 -10.12 -2.53 1.47
CA ALA A 79 -10.42 -3.69 2.29
C ALA A 79 -11.93 -3.88 2.55
N ASP A 80 -12.80 -3.13 1.86
CA ASP A 80 -14.22 -3.02 2.18
C ASP A 80 -14.97 -4.36 2.27
N PRO A 81 -14.76 -5.36 1.38
CA PRO A 81 -15.48 -6.63 1.46
C PRO A 81 -14.86 -7.63 2.45
N LEU A 82 -13.73 -7.29 3.08
CA LEU A 82 -13.01 -8.24 3.92
C LEU A 82 -13.58 -8.25 5.35
N VAL A 83 -13.80 -9.44 5.88
CA VAL A 83 -14.23 -9.66 7.27
C VAL A 83 -13.09 -10.18 8.16
N MET A 84 -12.06 -10.74 7.55
CA MET A 84 -10.86 -11.22 8.25
C MET A 84 -10.11 -10.06 8.89
N LYS A 85 -9.49 -10.31 10.06
CA LYS A 85 -8.65 -9.33 10.77
C LYS A 85 -7.17 -9.66 10.57
N PHE A 86 -6.36 -8.62 10.35
CA PHE A 86 -4.95 -8.73 10.02
C PHE A 86 -4.04 -8.21 11.13
N ASP A 87 -2.88 -8.83 11.29
CA ASP A 87 -1.82 -8.36 12.17
C ASP A 87 -1.09 -7.16 11.54
N LEU A 88 -0.93 -7.21 10.22
CA LEU A 88 -0.31 -6.16 9.41
C LEU A 88 -1.17 -5.83 8.20
N VAL A 89 -1.37 -4.53 7.96
CA VAL A 89 -1.87 -4.00 6.68
C VAL A 89 -0.80 -3.09 6.09
N ILE A 90 -0.50 -3.23 4.80
CA ILE A 90 0.40 -2.34 4.09
C ILE A 90 -0.32 -1.66 2.94
N CYS A 91 0.13 -0.47 2.56
CA CYS A 91 -0.36 0.25 1.39
C CYS A 91 0.66 1.29 0.90
N ASN A 92 1.05 1.22 -0.35
CA ASN A 92 1.66 2.35 -1.04
C ASN A 92 0.53 3.27 -1.49
N LEU A 93 0.28 4.35 -0.75
CA LEU A 93 -0.89 5.21 -0.97
C LEU A 93 -0.78 6.00 -2.28
N PRO A 94 -1.87 6.22 -3.02
CA PRO A 94 -1.91 7.23 -4.06
C PRO A 94 -1.95 8.61 -3.40
N TYR A 95 -0.85 9.34 -3.42
CA TYR A 95 -0.65 10.56 -2.62
C TYR A 95 -0.46 11.84 -3.44
N LEU A 96 -0.42 11.78 -4.79
CA LEU A 96 -0.21 12.98 -5.58
C LEU A 96 -1.46 13.88 -5.55
N PRO A 97 -1.32 15.18 -5.23
CA PRO A 97 -2.43 16.13 -5.35
C PRO A 97 -2.88 16.24 -6.81
N SER A 98 -4.18 16.14 -7.05
CA SER A 98 -4.79 16.23 -8.38
C SER A 98 -6.19 16.84 -8.29
N GLU A 99 -6.70 17.43 -9.37
CA GLU A 99 -8.07 17.94 -9.43
C GLU A 99 -9.06 16.80 -9.71
N GLU A 100 -8.65 15.81 -10.48
CA GLU A 100 -9.44 14.64 -10.85
C GLU A 100 -8.57 13.37 -10.83
N ILE A 101 -9.19 12.20 -10.84
CA ILE A 101 -8.47 10.93 -10.93
C ILE A 101 -8.24 10.63 -12.42
N THR A 102 -7.01 10.84 -12.87
CA THR A 102 -6.53 10.43 -14.19
C THR A 102 -5.71 9.16 -14.13
N ASP A 103 -4.95 8.99 -13.05
CA ASP A 103 -4.19 7.78 -12.73
C ASP A 103 -4.48 7.35 -11.28
N PRO A 104 -5.35 6.34 -11.07
CA PRO A 104 -5.72 5.90 -9.72
C PRO A 104 -4.55 5.29 -8.93
N THR A 105 -3.41 5.04 -9.56
CA THR A 105 -2.23 4.51 -8.87
C THR A 105 -1.45 5.57 -8.11
N VAL A 106 -1.64 6.86 -8.45
CA VAL A 106 -0.89 7.97 -7.87
C VAL A 106 -1.77 9.13 -7.39
N ASP A 107 -2.96 9.33 -7.99
CA ASP A 107 -3.82 10.48 -7.72
C ASP A 107 -4.55 10.36 -6.38
N GLY A 108 -4.19 11.24 -5.44
CA GLY A 108 -4.77 11.31 -4.09
C GLY A 108 -5.89 12.33 -3.95
N LEU A 109 -6.19 13.09 -5.02
CA LEU A 109 -7.11 14.25 -5.04
C LEU A 109 -6.65 15.38 -4.11
N ASP A 110 -7.60 16.18 -3.61
CA ASP A 110 -7.35 17.39 -2.82
C ASP A 110 -6.25 17.18 -1.76
N GLU A 111 -5.20 18.00 -1.80
CA GLU A 111 -3.99 17.89 -0.96
C GLU A 111 -3.32 16.51 -0.96
N GLY A 112 -3.66 15.60 -1.90
CA GLY A 112 -3.19 14.21 -1.90
C GLY A 112 -3.77 13.37 -0.74
N LEU A 113 -4.94 13.72 -0.22
CA LEU A 113 -5.47 13.16 1.02
C LEU A 113 -6.78 12.39 0.87
N VAL A 114 -7.59 12.66 -0.15
CA VAL A 114 -8.96 12.10 -0.22
C VAL A 114 -8.92 10.57 -0.32
N ILE A 115 -8.16 10.04 -1.27
CA ILE A 115 -8.03 8.59 -1.44
C ILE A 115 -7.27 7.93 -0.27
N PRO A 116 -6.12 8.48 0.21
CA PRO A 116 -5.46 7.98 1.41
C PRO A 116 -6.39 7.85 2.63
N ARG A 117 -7.23 8.84 2.91
CA ARG A 117 -8.21 8.80 4.00
C ARG A 117 -9.19 7.64 3.88
N GLN A 118 -9.70 7.40 2.68
CA GLN A 118 -10.64 6.31 2.42
C GLN A 118 -9.97 4.94 2.67
N ILE A 119 -8.75 4.76 2.15
CA ILE A 119 -7.98 3.52 2.33
C ILE A 119 -7.68 3.27 3.82
N ILE A 120 -7.18 4.27 4.56
CA ILE A 120 -6.86 4.13 5.99
C ILE A 120 -8.12 3.81 6.80
N LYS A 121 -9.26 4.44 6.48
CA LYS A 121 -10.54 4.16 7.13
C LYS A 121 -11.02 2.74 6.85
N SER A 122 -10.89 2.26 5.63
CA SER A 122 -11.21 0.88 5.25
C SER A 122 -10.28 -0.11 5.96
N ALA A 123 -8.96 0.14 5.93
CA ALA A 123 -7.95 -0.68 6.60
C ALA A 123 -8.20 -0.82 8.11
N LYS A 124 -8.61 0.26 8.80
CA LYS A 124 -8.94 0.22 10.22
C LYS A 124 -9.96 -0.87 10.56
N ASN A 125 -10.95 -1.08 9.69
CA ASN A 125 -12.03 -2.05 9.94
C ASN A 125 -11.51 -3.49 9.90
N VAL A 126 -10.35 -3.76 9.35
CA VAL A 126 -9.79 -5.11 9.21
C VAL A 126 -8.48 -5.32 9.98
N ILE A 127 -7.98 -4.33 10.70
CA ILE A 127 -6.82 -4.46 11.58
C ILE A 127 -7.27 -5.00 12.93
N LYS A 128 -6.50 -5.94 13.50
CA LYS A 128 -6.68 -6.42 14.88
C LYS A 128 -6.33 -5.31 15.87
N LYS A 129 -6.94 -5.34 17.06
CA LYS A 129 -6.47 -4.50 18.17
C LYS A 129 -5.01 -4.83 18.47
N GLY A 130 -4.14 -3.81 18.53
CA GLY A 130 -2.69 -3.97 18.63
C GLY A 130 -1.99 -4.33 17.31
N GLY A 131 -2.74 -4.62 16.26
CA GLY A 131 -2.21 -4.74 14.90
C GLY A 131 -1.82 -3.39 14.32
N LYS A 132 -1.16 -3.38 13.19
CA LYS A 132 -0.63 -2.15 12.59
C LYS A 132 -0.89 -2.02 11.10
N MET A 133 -0.91 -0.79 10.65
CA MET A 133 -0.79 -0.41 9.26
C MET A 133 0.57 0.24 9.02
N ILE A 134 1.24 -0.12 7.94
CA ILE A 134 2.40 0.61 7.43
C ILE A 134 2.01 1.14 6.06
N TYR A 135 2.13 2.45 5.87
CA TYR A 135 1.81 3.08 4.60
C TYR A 135 2.88 4.06 4.15
N LEU A 136 3.03 4.18 2.85
CA LEU A 136 3.90 5.15 2.21
C LEU A 136 3.08 6.34 1.75
N THR A 137 3.60 7.53 1.99
CA THR A 137 3.15 8.82 1.47
C THR A 137 4.36 9.68 1.14
N SER A 138 4.15 10.93 0.77
CA SER A 138 5.23 11.81 0.34
C SER A 138 5.06 13.24 0.86
N SER A 139 6.13 14.03 0.78
CA SER A 139 6.12 15.46 1.05
C SER A 139 5.29 16.28 0.06
N LEU A 140 4.90 15.69 -1.08
CA LEU A 140 3.98 16.32 -2.05
C LEU A 140 2.54 16.36 -1.55
N ALA A 141 2.16 15.38 -0.69
CA ALA A 141 0.88 15.41 0.00
C ALA A 141 0.96 16.18 1.34
N ASN A 142 -0.17 16.56 1.89
CA ASN A 142 -0.23 17.10 3.24
C ASN A 142 -0.11 15.99 4.29
N HIS A 143 1.08 15.32 4.32
CA HIS A 143 1.34 14.17 5.17
C HIS A 143 1.15 14.43 6.67
N LYS A 144 1.43 15.68 7.14
CA LYS A 144 1.24 16.04 8.57
C LYS A 144 -0.22 15.95 8.97
N LYS A 145 -1.11 16.48 8.13
CA LYS A 145 -2.57 16.37 8.31
C LYS A 145 -3.03 14.90 8.24
N LEU A 146 -2.46 14.11 7.32
CA LEU A 146 -2.77 12.68 7.21
C LEU A 146 -2.41 11.91 8.49
N LEU A 147 -1.24 12.19 9.09
CA LEU A 147 -0.82 11.57 10.35
C LEU A 147 -1.76 11.95 11.50
N GLU A 148 -2.12 13.24 11.64
CA GLU A 148 -3.07 13.71 12.66
C GLU A 148 -4.43 13.00 12.51
N GLU A 149 -4.99 12.99 11.32
CA GLU A 149 -6.28 12.33 11.03
C GLU A 149 -6.23 10.82 11.26
N THR A 150 -5.11 10.17 10.91
CA THR A 150 -4.90 8.75 11.23
C THR A 150 -4.90 8.54 12.76
N GLY A 151 -4.27 9.43 13.51
CA GLY A 151 -4.31 9.45 14.98
C GLY A 151 -5.73 9.59 15.52
N ASN A 152 -6.54 10.48 14.94
CA ASN A 152 -7.95 10.69 15.32
C ASN A 152 -8.84 9.46 15.05
N LEU A 153 -8.43 8.59 14.12
CA LEU A 153 -9.07 7.29 13.90
C LEU A 153 -8.74 6.24 14.98
N GLY A 154 -7.89 6.57 15.97
CA GLY A 154 -7.54 5.68 17.06
C GLY A 154 -6.21 4.95 16.89
N PHE A 155 -5.41 5.35 15.93
CA PHE A 155 -4.06 4.83 15.77
C PHE A 155 -3.03 5.63 16.59
N HIS A 156 -1.96 4.97 16.99
CA HIS A 156 -0.73 5.64 17.39
C HIS A 156 0.22 5.65 16.20
N THR A 157 0.51 6.84 15.69
CA THR A 157 1.30 7.01 14.46
C THR A 157 2.74 7.42 14.76
N LYS A 158 3.69 6.89 13.99
CA LYS A 158 5.08 7.37 13.97
C LYS A 158 5.65 7.27 12.55
N ILE A 159 6.56 8.18 12.20
CA ILE A 159 7.37 8.05 10.99
C ILE A 159 8.43 6.97 11.24
N LEU A 160 8.40 5.90 10.44
CA LEU A 160 9.38 4.82 10.49
C LEU A 160 10.69 5.21 9.79
N ALA A 161 10.56 5.80 8.62
CA ALA A 161 11.69 6.18 7.78
C ALA A 161 11.29 7.26 6.78
N THR A 162 12.28 7.99 6.29
CA THR A 162 12.13 8.89 5.15
C THR A 162 13.25 8.66 4.13
N LYS A 163 12.98 8.99 2.88
CA LYS A 163 13.96 8.90 1.79
C LYS A 163 13.80 10.11 0.87
N LYS A 164 14.87 10.91 0.77
CA LYS A 164 14.90 12.05 -0.17
C LYS A 164 15.05 11.53 -1.59
N MET A 165 14.15 12.00 -2.44
CA MET A 165 14.17 11.83 -3.88
C MET A 165 14.50 13.17 -4.54
N PHE A 166 14.51 13.23 -5.87
CA PHE A 166 14.87 14.46 -6.57
C PHE A 166 13.83 15.58 -6.39
N PHE A 167 12.54 15.23 -6.40
CA PHE A 167 11.43 16.21 -6.30
C PHE A 167 10.59 16.07 -5.04
N GLU A 168 10.79 15.02 -4.24
CA GLU A 168 9.98 14.71 -3.08
C GLU A 168 10.78 14.01 -1.98
N GLU A 169 10.19 13.93 -0.80
CA GLU A 169 10.65 13.07 0.27
C GLU A 169 9.58 11.99 0.52
N LEU A 170 9.94 10.74 0.33
CA LEU A 170 9.09 9.61 0.69
C LEU A 170 9.03 9.49 2.20
N ILE A 171 7.84 9.22 2.73
CA ILE A 171 7.57 9.16 4.17
C ILE A 171 6.85 7.86 4.47
N LEU A 172 7.52 6.95 5.16
CA LEU A 172 6.95 5.68 5.60
C LEU A 172 6.44 5.83 7.03
N VAL A 173 5.17 5.51 7.23
CA VAL A 173 4.46 5.69 8.51
C VAL A 173 4.00 4.34 9.04
N GLU A 174 4.27 4.10 10.34
CA GLU A 174 3.63 3.03 11.10
C GLU A 174 2.47 3.61 11.93
N ALA A 175 1.32 2.96 11.88
CA ALA A 175 0.12 3.29 12.62
C ALA A 175 -0.38 2.04 13.36
N VAL A 176 -0.26 2.00 14.69
CA VAL A 176 -0.69 0.89 15.54
C VAL A 176 -2.08 1.17 16.09
N LEU A 177 -3.04 0.26 15.89
CA LEU A 177 -4.42 0.40 16.37
C LEU A 177 -4.49 0.13 17.90
N LYS A 178 -5.03 1.10 18.65
CA LYS A 178 -5.19 1.03 20.11
C LYS A 178 -6.25 0.03 20.57
#